data_100377d2d901c380925d495788686ec1
#
_entry.id   100377d2d901c380925d495788686ec1
#
_cell.length_a   1.000
_cell.length_b   1.000
_cell.length_c   1.000
_cell.angle_alpha   90.00
_cell.angle_beta   90.00
_cell.angle_gamma   90.00
#
_symmetry.space_group_name_H-M   'P 1'
#
loop_
_entity.id
_entity.type
_entity.pdbx_description
1 polymer ?
#
loop_
_entity_poly.entity_id
_entity_poly.type
_entity_poly.pdbx_seq_one_letter_code
_entity_poly.pdbx_strand_id
1 'polypeptide(L)'
;CDGGSFKVRGIEMRQHSTPVWVQRLQRRGLELLAEGQRLNGVPSFDTQRLVLHHHQQEMHRLKAGQIPLNELTIARRTRQRLDDYRVKNLTYAALMRAHQHGFEVPPGGKVHYVVLNRSSEHLLDRVLLAEEIDSEDAMFTGCPFHYQELAERATWALLAPFGWTTEEIREGGRQPNLLQFAHPGGGGEERSVS
;
A
#
# COMPACT_ATOMS: atom_id res chain seq x y z
N CYS A 1 20.64 -30.91 -0.96
CA CYS A 1 19.39 -30.28 -1.39
C CYS A 1 19.31 -28.92 -0.67
N ASP A 2 19.86 -27.91 -1.31
CA ASP A 2 19.86 -26.55 -0.75
C ASP A 2 18.48 -25.92 -0.96
N GLY A 3 17.75 -25.78 0.14
CA GLY A 3 16.55 -24.98 0.21
C GLY A 3 16.89 -23.52 -0.01
N GLY A 4 16.71 -23.05 -1.27
CA GLY A 4 16.94 -21.67 -1.63
C GLY A 4 16.08 -20.74 -0.78
N SER A 5 16.69 -20.13 0.24
CA SER A 5 16.09 -19.06 1.03
C SER A 5 15.87 -17.86 0.13
N PHE A 6 14.63 -17.65 -0.31
CA PHE A 6 14.23 -16.43 -0.99
C PHE A 6 14.41 -15.24 -0.03
N LYS A 7 15.50 -14.50 -0.20
CA LYS A 7 15.68 -13.19 0.44
C LYS A 7 14.80 -12.18 -0.30
N VAL A 8 13.55 -12.06 0.11
CA VAL A 8 12.63 -11.04 -0.37
C VAL A 8 13.06 -9.69 0.23
N ARG A 9 13.83 -8.91 -0.55
CA ARG A 9 14.16 -7.52 -0.22
C ARG A 9 13.00 -6.64 -0.68
N GLY A 10 12.56 -5.72 0.18
CA GLY A 10 11.53 -4.73 -0.16
C GLY A 10 10.10 -5.10 0.23
N ILE A 11 9.90 -6.19 0.98
CA ILE A 11 8.57 -6.49 1.52
C ILE A 11 8.35 -5.70 2.79
N GLU A 12 7.32 -4.86 2.78
CA GLU A 12 6.94 -3.99 3.90
C GLU A 12 6.47 -4.76 5.15
N MET A 13 6.11 -6.03 5.02
CA MET A 13 5.71 -6.90 6.14
C MET A 13 6.74 -7.02 7.27
N ARG A 14 8.01 -6.71 7.01
CA ARG A 14 9.09 -6.75 8.02
C ARG A 14 9.32 -5.41 8.72
N GLN A 15 8.67 -4.35 8.28
CA GLN A 15 8.83 -3.04 8.89
C GLN A 15 7.80 -2.90 10.02
N HIS A 16 8.27 -2.80 11.25
CA HIS A 16 7.43 -2.51 12.43
C HIS A 16 6.62 -1.21 12.32
N SER A 17 6.93 -0.38 11.34
CA SER A 17 6.26 0.88 11.06
C SER A 17 5.13 0.77 10.03
N THR A 18 4.95 -0.39 9.41
CA THR A 18 3.90 -0.61 8.40
C THR A 18 2.60 -1.02 9.09
N PRO A 19 1.45 -0.39 8.76
CA PRO A 19 0.15 -0.76 9.30
C PRO A 19 -0.18 -2.25 9.08
N VAL A 20 -0.83 -2.87 10.05
CA VAL A 20 -1.24 -4.28 9.99
C VAL A 20 -2.09 -4.57 8.76
N TRP A 21 -2.97 -3.65 8.38
CA TRP A 21 -3.78 -3.74 7.18
C TRP A 21 -2.93 -3.87 5.90
N VAL A 22 -1.89 -3.05 5.74
CA VAL A 22 -0.98 -3.12 4.58
C VAL A 22 -0.19 -4.44 4.58
N GLN A 23 0.26 -4.88 5.76
CA GLN A 23 0.95 -6.17 5.91
C GLN A 23 0.05 -7.33 5.49
N ARG A 24 -1.23 -7.32 5.90
CA ARG A 24 -2.21 -8.34 5.54
C ARG A 24 -2.51 -8.34 4.04
N LEU A 25 -2.69 -7.16 3.43
CA LEU A 25 -2.86 -7.00 1.99
C LEU A 25 -1.68 -7.62 1.23
N GLN A 26 -0.45 -7.30 1.62
CA GLN A 26 0.74 -7.82 0.97
C GLN A 26 0.92 -9.33 1.18
N ARG A 27 0.63 -9.84 2.38
CA ARG A 27 0.67 -11.28 2.69
C ARG A 27 -0.29 -12.06 1.80
N ARG A 28 -1.54 -11.58 1.67
CA ARG A 28 -2.53 -12.26 0.81
C ARG A 28 -2.11 -12.25 -0.65
N GLY A 29 -1.54 -11.17 -1.14
CA GLY A 29 -0.96 -11.10 -2.48
C GLY A 29 0.16 -12.13 -2.70
N LEU A 30 1.06 -12.30 -1.73
CA LEU A 30 2.11 -13.34 -1.78
C LEU A 30 1.53 -14.75 -1.80
N GLU A 31 0.51 -15.04 -0.99
CA GLU A 31 -0.17 -16.33 -0.97
C GLU A 31 -0.76 -16.66 -2.33
N LEU A 32 -1.45 -15.71 -2.97
CA LEU A 32 -2.01 -15.87 -4.31
C LEU A 32 -0.92 -16.18 -5.35
N LEU A 33 0.20 -15.46 -5.33
CA LEU A 33 1.32 -15.71 -6.23
C LEU A 33 1.95 -17.08 -5.98
N ALA A 34 2.11 -17.50 -4.71
CA ALA A 34 2.67 -18.79 -4.35
C ALA A 34 1.75 -19.96 -4.78
N GLU A 35 0.43 -19.81 -4.63
CA GLU A 35 -0.55 -20.78 -5.13
C GLU A 35 -0.46 -20.93 -6.66
N GLY A 36 -0.40 -19.82 -7.40
CA GLY A 36 -0.24 -19.82 -8.84
C GLY A 36 1.08 -20.44 -9.30
N GLN A 37 2.19 -20.17 -8.59
CA GLN A 37 3.48 -20.78 -8.86
C GLN A 37 3.45 -22.31 -8.66
N ARG A 38 2.82 -22.78 -7.59
CA ARG A 38 2.71 -24.21 -7.28
C ARG A 38 1.93 -24.98 -8.35
N LEU A 39 0.91 -24.35 -8.94
CA LEU A 39 0.07 -24.98 -9.97
C LEU A 39 0.73 -24.98 -11.35
N ASN A 40 1.44 -23.91 -11.72
CA ASN A 40 1.89 -23.65 -13.09
C ASN A 40 3.41 -23.46 -13.23
N GLY A 41 4.20 -23.63 -12.15
CA GLY A 41 5.65 -23.40 -12.13
C GLY A 41 6.05 -21.91 -12.05
N VAL A 42 5.25 -21.03 -12.66
CA VAL A 42 5.41 -19.55 -12.60
C VAL A 42 4.03 -18.93 -12.41
N PRO A 43 3.88 -17.85 -11.63
CA PRO A 43 2.60 -17.13 -11.52
C PRO A 43 2.13 -16.63 -12.89
N SER A 44 1.00 -17.15 -13.36
CA SER A 44 0.39 -16.75 -14.63
C SER A 44 -0.09 -15.29 -14.58
N PHE A 45 -0.41 -14.72 -15.75
CA PHE A 45 -1.00 -13.40 -15.83
C PHE A 45 -2.35 -13.34 -15.06
N ASP A 46 -3.16 -14.39 -15.11
CA ASP A 46 -4.40 -14.46 -14.35
C ASP A 46 -4.15 -14.45 -12.84
N THR A 47 -3.11 -15.14 -12.36
CA THR A 47 -2.70 -15.08 -10.95
C THR A 47 -2.30 -13.67 -10.55
N GLN A 48 -1.55 -12.94 -11.38
CA GLN A 48 -1.18 -11.55 -11.13
C GLN A 48 -2.43 -10.64 -11.08
N ARG A 49 -3.42 -10.88 -11.94
CA ARG A 49 -4.71 -10.17 -11.90
C ARG A 49 -5.51 -10.45 -10.63
N LEU A 50 -5.42 -11.64 -10.05
CA LEU A 50 -6.04 -11.92 -8.74
C LEU A 50 -5.42 -11.07 -7.63
N VAL A 51 -4.10 -10.85 -7.64
CA VAL A 51 -3.44 -9.94 -6.69
C VAL A 51 -3.96 -8.51 -6.87
N LEU A 52 -4.08 -8.06 -8.11
CA LEU A 52 -4.61 -6.73 -8.40
C LEU A 52 -6.07 -6.59 -7.96
N HIS A 53 -6.89 -7.59 -8.23
CA HIS A 53 -8.29 -7.59 -7.80
C HIS A 53 -8.42 -7.52 -6.28
N HIS A 54 -7.60 -8.29 -5.55
CA HIS A 54 -7.55 -8.21 -4.08
C HIS A 54 -7.16 -6.78 -3.62
N HIS A 55 -6.15 -6.18 -4.24
CA HIS A 55 -5.79 -4.79 -3.97
C HIS A 55 -6.97 -3.84 -4.15
N GLN A 56 -7.69 -3.94 -5.27
CA GLN A 56 -8.86 -3.08 -5.55
C GLN A 56 -9.98 -3.26 -4.52
N GLN A 57 -10.26 -4.49 -4.08
CA GLN A 57 -11.23 -4.76 -3.03
C GLN A 57 -10.83 -4.07 -1.72
N GLU A 58 -9.57 -4.16 -1.32
CA GLU A 58 -9.07 -3.51 -0.11
C GLU A 58 -9.08 -1.97 -0.23
N MET A 59 -8.81 -1.42 -1.43
CA MET A 59 -8.96 0.02 -1.69
C MET A 59 -10.41 0.47 -1.57
N HIS A 60 -11.35 -0.33 -2.06
CA HIS A 60 -12.78 -0.04 -1.91
C HIS A 60 -13.19 -0.03 -0.43
N ARG A 61 -12.78 -1.03 0.35
CA ARG A 61 -13.04 -1.10 1.79
C ARG A 61 -12.47 0.10 2.56
N LEU A 62 -11.25 0.51 2.21
CA LEU A 62 -10.62 1.69 2.83
C LEU A 62 -11.42 2.96 2.54
N LYS A 63 -11.81 3.18 1.29
CA LYS A 63 -12.61 4.35 0.87
C LYS A 63 -14.02 4.34 1.48
N ALA A 64 -14.59 3.16 1.68
CA ALA A 64 -15.91 3.00 2.30
C ALA A 64 -15.87 3.10 3.84
N GLY A 65 -14.70 3.36 4.46
CA GLY A 65 -14.59 3.45 5.91
C GLY A 65 -14.79 2.11 6.63
N GLN A 66 -14.41 1.01 5.99
CA GLN A 66 -14.60 -0.35 6.51
C GLN A 66 -13.33 -0.97 7.08
N ILE A 67 -12.31 -0.15 7.35
CA ILE A 67 -11.06 -0.59 7.96
C ILE A 67 -11.00 -0.05 9.39
N PRO A 68 -10.78 -0.91 10.39
CA PRO A 68 -10.62 -0.48 11.77
C PRO A 68 -9.39 0.42 11.95
N LEU A 69 -9.50 1.43 12.80
CA LEU A 69 -8.41 2.39 13.08
C LEU A 69 -7.15 1.71 13.61
N ASN A 70 -7.29 0.71 14.47
CA ASN A 70 -6.17 -0.04 15.04
C ASN A 70 -5.34 -0.76 13.97
N GLU A 71 -5.94 -1.22 12.86
CA GLU A 71 -5.24 -1.85 11.75
C GLU A 71 -4.44 -0.86 10.89
N LEU A 72 -4.75 0.43 10.98
CA LEU A 72 -4.07 1.52 10.27
C LEU A 72 -3.01 2.24 11.11
N THR A 73 -2.80 1.81 12.35
CA THR A 73 -1.82 2.41 13.26
C THR A 73 -0.39 2.24 12.73
N ILE A 74 0.35 3.35 12.75
CA ILE A 74 1.76 3.43 12.36
C ILE A 74 2.60 3.64 13.62
N ALA A 75 3.65 2.82 13.81
CA ALA A 75 4.62 3.01 14.86
C ALA A 75 5.85 3.77 14.32
N ARG A 76 6.21 4.88 14.91
CA ARG A 76 7.41 5.65 14.54
C ARG A 76 8.31 5.87 15.74
N ARG A 77 9.61 5.56 15.57
CA ARG A 77 10.63 5.88 16.56
C ARG A 77 10.96 7.37 16.48
N THR A 78 10.96 8.03 17.60
CA THR A 78 11.37 9.43 17.73
C THR A 78 12.90 9.50 17.68
N ARG A 79 13.46 10.49 17.01
CA ARG A 79 14.91 10.67 16.91
C ARG A 79 15.42 11.78 17.81
N GLN A 80 14.56 12.71 18.16
CA GLN A 80 14.91 13.94 18.86
C GLN A 80 13.73 14.39 19.72
N ARG A 81 13.95 15.38 20.60
CA ARG A 81 12.90 15.98 21.41
C ARG A 81 11.95 16.80 20.52
N LEU A 82 10.74 17.04 20.99
CA LEU A 82 9.72 17.80 20.24
C LEU A 82 10.24 19.17 19.77
N ASP A 83 10.93 19.91 20.65
CA ASP A 83 11.45 21.25 20.38
C ASP A 83 12.57 21.30 19.34
N ASP A 84 13.24 20.17 19.09
CA ASP A 84 14.36 20.06 18.16
C ASP A 84 13.88 19.79 16.70
N TYR A 85 12.57 19.55 16.50
CA TYR A 85 12.04 19.27 15.16
C TYR A 85 11.97 20.52 14.30
N ARG A 86 12.82 20.59 13.25
CA ARG A 86 12.80 21.67 12.25
C ARG A 86 11.66 21.53 11.23
N VAL A 87 11.25 20.28 10.95
CA VAL A 87 10.21 19.96 9.97
C VAL A 87 8.96 19.44 10.68
N LYS A 88 7.85 20.11 10.45
CA LYS A 88 6.53 19.76 11.03
C LYS A 88 5.88 18.63 10.23
N ASN A 89 6.47 17.44 10.26
CA ASN A 89 5.96 16.23 9.62
C ASN A 89 4.90 15.51 10.48
N LEU A 90 4.40 14.35 10.01
CA LEU A 90 3.39 13.56 10.73
C LEU A 90 3.87 13.06 12.11
N THR A 91 5.16 12.72 12.24
CA THR A 91 5.72 12.31 13.53
C THR A 91 5.73 13.50 14.51
N TYR A 92 6.08 14.70 14.03
CA TYR A 92 5.98 15.91 14.83
C TYR A 92 4.53 16.19 15.26
N ALA A 93 3.55 16.06 14.35
CA ALA A 93 2.14 16.22 14.68
C ALA A 93 1.68 15.23 15.77
N ALA A 94 2.12 13.98 15.69
CA ALA A 94 1.83 12.96 16.70
C ALA A 94 2.46 13.29 18.06
N LEU A 95 3.71 13.77 18.07
CA LEU A 95 4.38 14.20 19.31
C LEU A 95 3.72 15.43 19.94
N MET A 96 3.32 16.41 19.12
CA MET A 96 2.56 17.59 19.59
C MET A 96 1.25 17.17 20.23
N ARG A 97 0.53 16.24 19.58
CA ARG A 97 -0.73 15.71 20.11
C ARG A 97 -0.52 14.94 21.41
N ALA A 98 0.53 14.09 21.49
CA ALA A 98 0.90 13.39 22.72
C ALA A 98 1.21 14.39 23.86
N HIS A 99 1.98 15.43 23.57
CA HIS A 99 2.31 16.47 24.55
C HIS A 99 1.04 17.19 25.08
N GLN A 100 0.07 17.48 24.22
CA GLN A 100 -1.21 18.09 24.65
C GLN A 100 -2.02 17.17 25.58
N HIS A 101 -1.90 15.85 25.41
CA HIS A 101 -2.52 14.86 26.30
C HIS A 101 -1.67 14.56 27.54
N GLY A 102 -0.56 15.29 27.75
CA GLY A 102 0.32 15.12 28.90
C GLY A 102 1.29 13.94 28.76
N PHE A 103 1.46 13.38 27.57
CA PHE A 103 2.42 12.30 27.29
C PHE A 103 3.72 12.86 26.73
N GLU A 104 4.84 12.55 27.36
CA GLU A 104 6.17 12.83 26.81
C GLU A 104 6.77 11.59 26.20
N VAL A 105 7.14 11.68 24.92
CA VAL A 105 7.83 10.61 24.21
C VAL A 105 9.30 10.99 24.10
N PRO A 106 10.20 10.32 24.84
CA PRO A 106 11.62 10.65 24.81
C PRO A 106 12.27 10.26 23.49
N PRO A 107 13.43 10.84 23.13
CA PRO A 107 14.25 10.38 22.02
C PRO A 107 14.54 8.88 22.13
N GLY A 108 14.33 8.15 21.00
CA GLY A 108 14.43 6.68 20.98
C GLY A 108 13.14 5.96 21.36
N GLY A 109 12.16 6.64 21.94
CA GLY A 109 10.83 6.12 22.19
C GLY A 109 10.05 5.89 20.89
N LYS A 110 8.83 5.35 21.01
CA LYS A 110 7.91 5.17 19.88
C LYS A 110 6.63 5.94 20.14
N VAL A 111 6.10 6.55 19.08
CA VAL A 111 4.75 7.10 19.05
C VAL A 111 3.92 6.29 18.06
N HIS A 112 2.68 5.96 18.45
CA HIS A 112 1.75 5.20 17.64
C HIS A 112 0.58 6.11 17.24
N TYR A 113 0.30 6.18 15.94
CA TYR A 113 -0.74 7.07 15.45
C TYR A 113 -1.35 6.57 14.14
N VAL A 114 -2.58 7.00 13.87
CA VAL A 114 -3.27 6.88 12.59
C VAL A 114 -3.18 8.21 11.86
N VAL A 115 -2.96 8.19 10.55
CA VAL A 115 -2.99 9.40 9.72
C VAL A 115 -4.42 9.67 9.29
N LEU A 116 -5.03 10.75 9.79
CA LEU A 116 -6.39 11.14 9.43
C LEU A 116 -6.42 11.97 8.14
N ASN A 117 -5.58 13.01 8.07
CA ASN A 117 -5.47 13.86 6.89
C ASN A 117 -4.09 14.53 6.84
N ARG A 118 -3.16 13.95 6.08
CA ARG A 118 -1.79 14.48 5.99
C ARG A 118 -1.69 15.91 5.42
N SER A 119 -2.71 16.34 4.68
CA SER A 119 -2.76 17.65 4.01
C SER A 119 -3.52 18.72 4.81
N SER A 120 -4.02 18.40 6.01
CA SER A 120 -4.68 19.39 6.85
C SER A 120 -3.73 20.55 7.19
N GLU A 121 -4.24 21.76 7.16
CA GLU A 121 -3.50 22.95 7.60
C GLU A 121 -3.20 22.90 9.10
N HIS A 122 -4.13 22.35 9.88
CA HIS A 122 -3.98 22.15 11.32
C HIS A 122 -3.21 20.85 11.59
N LEU A 123 -2.04 20.97 12.22
CA LEU A 123 -1.15 19.84 12.49
C LEU A 123 -1.83 18.73 13.29
N LEU A 124 -2.65 19.09 14.27
CA LEU A 124 -3.31 18.12 15.16
C LEU A 124 -4.39 17.31 14.46
N ASP A 125 -5.00 17.86 13.39
CA ASP A 125 -6.00 17.14 12.60
C ASP A 125 -5.37 16.14 11.61
N ARG A 126 -4.04 16.15 11.51
CA ARG A 126 -3.34 15.23 10.61
C ARG A 126 -3.30 13.80 11.13
N VAL A 127 -3.32 13.63 12.44
CA VAL A 127 -3.12 12.34 13.10
C VAL A 127 -4.03 12.16 14.30
N LEU A 128 -4.30 10.90 14.64
CA LEU A 128 -4.93 10.47 15.89
C LEU A 128 -3.95 9.52 16.59
N LEU A 129 -3.71 9.69 17.89
CA LEU A 129 -2.88 8.74 18.63
C LEU A 129 -3.60 7.41 18.81
N ALA A 130 -2.84 6.33 18.87
CA ALA A 130 -3.42 4.99 19.13
C ALA A 130 -4.11 4.94 20.50
N GLU A 131 -3.60 5.69 21.47
CA GLU A 131 -4.13 5.83 22.83
C GLU A 131 -5.48 6.58 22.89
N GLU A 132 -5.85 7.27 21.80
CA GLU A 132 -7.13 7.99 21.68
C GLU A 132 -8.21 7.14 20.99
N ILE A 133 -7.89 5.92 20.57
CA ILE A 133 -8.86 5.02 19.93
C ILE A 133 -9.69 4.37 21.02
N ASP A 134 -10.91 4.87 21.24
CA ASP A 134 -11.79 4.46 22.33
C ASP A 134 -12.40 3.06 22.17
N SER A 135 -12.39 2.50 20.97
CA SER A 135 -13.00 1.21 20.66
C SER A 135 -12.22 0.45 19.59
N GLU A 136 -12.09 -0.86 19.76
CA GLU A 136 -11.50 -1.73 18.73
C GLU A 136 -12.33 -1.73 17.42
N ASP A 137 -13.61 -1.43 17.50
CA ASP A 137 -14.54 -1.33 16.37
C ASP A 137 -14.56 0.06 15.71
N ALA A 138 -13.76 1.02 16.21
CA ALA A 138 -13.69 2.35 15.64
C ALA A 138 -13.14 2.29 14.19
N MET A 139 -13.96 2.75 13.23
CA MET A 139 -13.67 2.68 11.82
C MET A 139 -12.98 3.95 11.31
N PHE A 140 -12.13 3.77 10.28
CA PHE A 140 -11.44 4.87 9.64
C PHE A 140 -12.38 5.75 8.82
N THR A 141 -12.42 7.04 9.13
CA THR A 141 -13.22 8.05 8.43
C THR A 141 -12.37 9.20 7.86
N GLY A 142 -11.05 9.06 7.92
CA GLY A 142 -10.13 10.08 7.44
C GLY A 142 -9.92 10.07 5.92
N CYS A 143 -8.99 10.92 5.45
CA CYS A 143 -8.59 10.95 4.05
C CYS A 143 -7.76 9.68 3.70
N PRO A 144 -8.21 8.82 2.78
CA PRO A 144 -7.58 7.53 2.54
C PRO A 144 -6.24 7.62 1.80
N PHE A 145 -5.89 8.77 1.27
CA PHE A 145 -4.78 8.97 0.33
C PHE A 145 -3.42 8.44 0.85
N HIS A 146 -3.13 8.67 2.14
CA HIS A 146 -1.88 8.19 2.75
C HIS A 146 -1.77 6.66 2.72
N TYR A 147 -2.85 5.97 3.04
CA TYR A 147 -2.90 4.51 3.08
C TYR A 147 -3.01 3.90 1.69
N GLN A 148 -3.64 4.58 0.75
CA GLN A 148 -3.65 4.17 -0.66
C GLN A 148 -2.24 4.11 -1.22
N GLU A 149 -1.40 5.13 -1.00
CA GLU A 149 0.00 5.12 -1.44
C GLU A 149 0.81 3.98 -0.80
N LEU A 150 0.57 3.68 0.48
CA LEU A 150 1.25 2.56 1.15
C LEU A 150 0.84 1.21 0.51
N ALA A 151 -0.44 1.02 0.26
CA ALA A 151 -0.98 -0.19 -0.35
C ALA A 151 -0.54 -0.34 -1.81
N GLU A 152 -0.53 0.74 -2.61
CA GLU A 152 -0.02 0.75 -3.98
C GLU A 152 1.43 0.29 -4.02
N ARG A 153 2.29 0.84 -3.15
CA ARG A 153 3.70 0.43 -3.05
C ARG A 153 3.87 -1.03 -2.63
N ALA A 154 3.08 -1.48 -1.66
CA ALA A 154 3.11 -2.87 -1.19
C ALA A 154 2.70 -3.85 -2.29
N THR A 155 1.67 -3.53 -3.06
CA THR A 155 1.22 -4.34 -4.21
C THR A 155 2.21 -4.28 -5.36
N TRP A 156 2.75 -3.09 -5.66
CA TRP A 156 3.78 -2.93 -6.69
C TRP A 156 5.02 -3.78 -6.39
N ALA A 157 5.47 -3.84 -5.14
CA ALA A 157 6.61 -4.66 -4.74
C ALA A 157 6.42 -6.16 -5.08
N LEU A 158 5.18 -6.65 -5.12
CA LEU A 158 4.84 -8.01 -5.51
C LEU A 158 4.77 -8.19 -7.03
N LEU A 159 4.26 -7.20 -7.75
CA LEU A 159 3.95 -7.27 -9.17
C LEU A 159 5.06 -6.70 -10.08
N ALA A 160 5.98 -5.89 -9.54
CA ALA A 160 7.10 -5.31 -10.28
C ALA A 160 7.99 -6.36 -11.00
N PRO A 161 8.29 -7.54 -10.42
CA PRO A 161 9.05 -8.58 -11.12
C PRO A 161 8.37 -9.10 -12.39
N PHE A 162 7.06 -8.89 -12.53
CA PHE A 162 6.26 -9.25 -13.71
C PHE A 162 6.03 -8.07 -14.65
N GLY A 163 6.73 -6.95 -14.41
CA GLY A 163 6.69 -5.77 -15.26
C GLY A 163 5.47 -4.86 -15.08
N TRP A 164 4.78 -4.93 -13.91
CA TRP A 164 3.69 -4.01 -13.58
C TRP A 164 4.23 -2.67 -13.09
N THR A 165 3.59 -1.59 -13.52
CA THR A 165 3.87 -0.23 -13.04
C THR A 165 2.91 0.18 -11.92
N THR A 166 3.26 1.24 -11.20
CA THR A 166 2.39 1.81 -10.16
C THR A 166 1.12 2.40 -10.75
N GLU A 167 1.19 2.97 -11.96
CA GLU A 167 0.05 3.52 -12.70
C GLU A 167 -0.95 2.43 -13.05
N GLU A 168 -0.48 1.29 -13.59
CA GLU A 168 -1.33 0.15 -13.91
C GLU A 168 -2.04 -0.41 -12.68
N ILE A 169 -1.37 -0.42 -11.51
CA ILE A 169 -1.99 -0.86 -10.24
C ILE A 169 -3.07 0.14 -9.80
N ARG A 170 -2.79 1.43 -9.89
CA ARG A 170 -3.73 2.50 -9.52
C ARG A 170 -4.96 2.53 -10.41
N GLU A 171 -4.78 2.33 -11.71
CA GLU A 171 -5.85 2.33 -12.71
C GLU A 171 -6.64 1.02 -12.76
N GLY A 172 -6.16 0.00 -12.07
CA GLY A 172 -6.87 -1.28 -11.95
C GLY A 172 -6.57 -2.29 -13.03
N GLY A 173 -5.47 -2.14 -13.75
CA GLY A 173 -4.98 -3.11 -14.72
C GLY A 173 -4.32 -2.49 -15.93
N ARG A 174 -3.67 -3.35 -16.70
CA ARG A 174 -3.14 -2.99 -18.02
C ARG A 174 -4.31 -2.78 -18.96
N GLN A 175 -4.40 -1.60 -19.55
CA GLN A 175 -5.29 -1.39 -20.68
C GLN A 175 -4.81 -2.27 -21.84
N PRO A 176 -5.69 -3.10 -22.44
CA PRO A 176 -5.31 -3.82 -23.64
C PRO A 176 -4.87 -2.80 -24.69
N ASN A 177 -3.65 -2.96 -25.19
CA ASN A 177 -3.10 -2.07 -26.20
C ASN A 177 -3.89 -2.31 -27.50
N LEU A 178 -4.94 -1.52 -27.76
CA LEU A 178 -5.82 -1.63 -28.90
C LEU A 178 -5.05 -1.51 -30.23
N LEU A 179 -3.81 -1.01 -30.20
CA LEU A 179 -2.92 -0.92 -31.35
C LEU A 179 -2.31 -2.27 -31.78
N GLN A 180 -2.37 -3.32 -30.95
CA GLN A 180 -1.88 -4.65 -31.34
C GLN A 180 -2.88 -5.44 -32.20
N PHE A 181 -4.12 -4.99 -32.33
CA PHE A 181 -5.13 -5.62 -33.17
C PHE A 181 -5.33 -4.93 -34.53
N ALA A 182 -4.61 -3.87 -34.81
CA ALA A 182 -4.57 -3.25 -36.12
C ALA A 182 -3.49 -3.89 -37.00
N HIS A 183 -3.68 -5.14 -37.39
CA HIS A 183 -3.03 -5.66 -38.57
C HIS A 183 -3.89 -5.31 -39.78
N PRO A 184 -3.41 -4.48 -40.70
CA PRO A 184 -4.01 -4.42 -42.02
C PRO A 184 -3.49 -5.60 -42.83
N GLY A 185 -4.15 -6.74 -42.68
CA GLY A 185 -4.06 -7.82 -43.65
C GLY A 185 -4.90 -7.48 -44.85
N GLY A 186 -4.27 -7.07 -45.93
CA GLY A 186 -4.99 -6.77 -47.17
C GLY A 186 -4.06 -6.34 -48.30
N GLY A 187 -3.04 -7.13 -48.59
CA GLY A 187 -2.34 -7.06 -49.85
C GLY A 187 -3.16 -7.83 -50.91
N GLY A 188 -4.08 -7.14 -51.61
CA GLY A 188 -4.71 -7.67 -52.79
C GLY A 188 -3.70 -7.77 -53.94
N GLU A 189 -3.36 -8.95 -54.38
CA GLU A 189 -2.75 -9.19 -55.67
C GLU A 189 -3.76 -8.90 -56.78
N GLU A 190 -3.60 -7.79 -57.48
CA GLU A 190 -4.17 -7.60 -58.80
C GLU A 190 -3.29 -8.34 -59.80
N ARG A 191 -3.80 -9.50 -60.27
CA ARG A 191 -3.30 -10.11 -61.49
C ARG A 191 -3.89 -9.38 -62.66
N SER A 192 -3.06 -8.65 -63.37
CA SER A 192 -3.32 -8.18 -64.75
C SER A 192 -3.19 -9.33 -65.70
N VAL A 193 -4.26 -9.65 -66.44
CA VAL A 193 -4.26 -10.56 -67.60
C VAL A 193 -4.49 -9.71 -68.81
N SER A 194 -3.59 -9.85 -69.75
CA SER A 194 -3.81 -9.59 -71.17
C SER A 194 -2.90 -10.41 -71.99
#